data_9b8ca99076670176841a93176b5063c1
#
_entry.id   9b8ca99076670176841a93176b5063c1
#
_cell.length_a   1.000
_cell.length_b   1.000
_cell.length_c   1.000
_cell.angle_alpha   90.00
_cell.angle_beta   90.00
_cell.angle_gamma   90.00
#
_symmetry.space_group_name_H-M   'P 1'
#
loop_
_entity.id
_entity.type
_entity.pdbx_description
1 polymer ?
#
loop_
_entity_poly.entity_id
_entity_poly.type
_entity_poly.pdbx_seq_one_letter_code
_entity_poly.pdbx_strand_id
1 'polypeptide(L)'
;VYGQEAFHQEMGRAAGAYLEYSHLSQVHDGQTVGSPSDHYIAMQQIHADLKNPDYAAWKQFLRDSESWTRDQIADYQLREIKRIVQHAFENSPSYRALYEQAGIHPGDLRSFDDFRRFPFVEKETIRDDLEGFSVPIEGRTYITTGGSTGIPCGMYRDPKAFAKELASKAHQYHRVGWKEGDRQIVFRGLLINTPDRMEFVPKFNELRCSTYDFVPEQMEVYRRRALEYEPEWIRCYPSSGYVFARFLKDTGRPFPAVKGILCSSEHLYDFQRELLAEVFKAKIFIHYGHYEMAVLAGYCEYENTYHVLPQYGYAELIGRKGQPASQPGDIGEIIGTSFIMHATPFIRYKTQDLAVFKGWGCSSCGRPYQIWERIEGRLQELILTKSGRCLSTSMLNMHDDFYDRIKQFQFVQREPGKIVFRFVPKNNFSEETGQMMQRRLLERCLNDVDLTMEAVSEIPLTQRGKHRLLVQELKLTFDHPALRQALQE
;
A
#
# COMPACT_ATOMS: atom_id res chain seq x y z
N VAL A 1 3.92 -39.35 -14.87
CA VAL A 1 2.47 -39.24 -15.02
C VAL A 1 1.82 -39.73 -13.71
N TYR A 2 2.08 -39.08 -12.62
CA TYR A 2 1.38 -39.24 -11.33
C TYR A 2 1.43 -37.87 -10.64
N GLY A 3 0.59 -36.96 -11.00
CA GLY A 3 0.73 -35.66 -10.34
C GLY A 3 -0.58 -34.85 -10.27
N GLN A 4 -1.33 -34.77 -11.34
CA GLN A 4 -2.46 -33.84 -11.38
C GLN A 4 -3.73 -34.42 -10.73
N GLU A 5 -4.04 -35.69 -10.90
CA GLU A 5 -5.24 -36.27 -10.27
C GLU A 5 -5.11 -36.52 -8.78
N ALA A 6 -3.93 -36.90 -8.27
CA ALA A 6 -3.65 -37.01 -6.84
C ALA A 6 -3.69 -35.65 -6.15
N PHE A 7 -3.16 -34.60 -6.83
CA PHE A 7 -3.23 -33.23 -6.36
C PHE A 7 -4.68 -32.73 -6.21
N HIS A 8 -5.54 -33.03 -7.17
CA HIS A 8 -6.97 -32.64 -7.10
C HIS A 8 -7.77 -33.46 -6.07
N GLN A 9 -7.40 -34.71 -5.81
CA GLN A 9 -8.06 -35.53 -4.78
C GLN A 9 -7.66 -35.16 -3.35
N GLU A 10 -6.40 -34.85 -3.07
CA GLU A 10 -5.97 -34.35 -1.76
C GLU A 10 -6.53 -32.98 -1.44
N MET A 11 -6.62 -32.11 -2.44
CA MET A 11 -7.23 -30.78 -2.31
C MET A 11 -8.75 -30.84 -2.06
N GLY A 12 -9.44 -31.83 -2.60
CA GLY A 12 -10.87 -32.07 -2.32
C GLY A 12 -11.13 -32.54 -0.89
N ARG A 13 -10.17 -33.24 -0.25
CA ARG A 13 -10.28 -33.68 1.16
C ARG A 13 -9.99 -32.56 2.15
N ALA A 14 -9.10 -31.64 1.82
CA ALA A 14 -8.83 -30.45 2.65
C ALA A 14 -10.04 -29.49 2.71
N ALA A 15 -10.81 -29.37 1.63
CA ALA A 15 -12.05 -28.57 1.60
C ALA A 15 -13.16 -29.14 2.49
N GLY A 16 -13.21 -30.48 2.71
CA GLY A 16 -14.20 -31.12 3.57
C GLY A 16 -13.92 -30.99 5.09
N ALA A 17 -12.66 -30.84 5.49
CA ALA A 17 -12.28 -30.69 6.88
C ALA A 17 -12.51 -29.28 7.45
N TYR A 18 -12.76 -28.28 6.61
CA TYR A 18 -12.96 -26.89 7.01
C TYR A 18 -14.39 -26.57 7.48
N LEU A 19 -15.35 -27.49 7.33
CA LEU A 19 -16.75 -27.28 7.73
C LEU A 19 -17.05 -27.60 9.21
N GLU A 20 -16.12 -28.20 9.96
CA GLU A 20 -16.37 -28.61 11.35
C GLU A 20 -15.83 -27.67 12.44
N TYR A 21 -15.12 -26.59 12.10
CA TYR A 21 -14.51 -25.70 13.11
C TYR A 21 -15.22 -24.34 13.31
N SER A 22 -16.52 -24.27 13.01
CA SER A 22 -17.28 -22.99 13.13
C SER A 22 -17.87 -22.70 14.53
N HIS A 23 -17.55 -23.44 15.56
CA HIS A 23 -18.09 -23.22 16.92
C HIS A 23 -17.01 -23.11 17.98
N LEU A 24 -16.36 -21.98 18.11
CA LEU A 24 -15.71 -21.50 19.35
C LEU A 24 -15.46 -19.98 19.27
N SER A 25 -16.52 -19.23 19.54
CA SER A 25 -16.40 -17.82 19.89
C SER A 25 -16.56 -17.68 21.41
N GLN A 26 -15.50 -17.35 22.12
CA GLN A 26 -15.63 -16.81 23.48
C GLN A 26 -15.56 -15.30 23.46
N VAL A 27 -16.62 -14.69 23.90
CA VAL A 27 -16.76 -13.25 24.14
C VAL A 27 -16.07 -12.94 25.46
N HIS A 28 -15.05 -12.11 25.44
CA HIS A 28 -14.57 -11.37 26.60
C HIS A 28 -14.52 -9.87 26.26
N ASP A 29 -15.30 -9.13 27.05
CA ASP A 29 -15.29 -7.67 27.21
C ASP A 29 -15.03 -6.80 25.95
N GLY A 30 -16.10 -6.50 25.22
CA GLY A 30 -16.35 -5.16 24.62
C GLY A 30 -15.38 -4.61 23.57
N GLN A 31 -14.30 -5.31 23.22
CA GLN A 31 -13.40 -4.92 22.12
C GLN A 31 -12.99 -6.17 21.32
N THR A 32 -13.62 -6.37 20.18
CA THR A 32 -13.24 -7.41 19.22
C THR A 32 -11.92 -7.03 18.55
N VAL A 33 -10.82 -7.55 19.06
CA VAL A 33 -9.60 -7.73 18.27
C VAL A 33 -9.95 -8.68 17.13
N GLY A 34 -9.77 -8.24 15.88
CA GLY A 34 -10.15 -8.99 14.68
C GLY A 34 -9.69 -10.43 14.72
N SER A 35 -10.64 -11.35 14.76
CA SER A 35 -10.41 -12.78 14.84
C SER A 35 -9.97 -13.34 13.48
N PRO A 36 -9.37 -14.54 13.39
CA PRO A 36 -9.16 -15.23 12.12
C PRO A 36 -10.42 -15.36 11.26
N SER A 37 -11.62 -15.32 11.88
CA SER A 37 -12.92 -15.26 11.23
C SER A 37 -13.12 -13.97 10.43
N ASP A 38 -12.58 -12.82 10.85
CA ASP A 38 -12.76 -11.55 10.13
C ASP A 38 -11.99 -11.55 8.82
N HIS A 39 -10.84 -12.22 8.77
CA HIS A 39 -10.10 -12.42 7.52
C HIS A 39 -10.83 -13.38 6.57
N TYR A 40 -11.43 -14.43 7.10
CA TYR A 40 -12.24 -15.40 6.35
C TYR A 40 -13.54 -14.75 5.84
N ILE A 41 -14.21 -13.94 6.63
CA ILE A 41 -15.40 -13.17 6.24
C ILE A 41 -15.02 -12.14 5.17
N ALA A 42 -13.91 -11.42 5.31
CA ALA A 42 -13.38 -10.53 4.26
C ALA A 42 -13.10 -11.29 2.96
N MET A 43 -12.62 -12.54 3.05
CA MET A 43 -12.36 -13.41 1.91
C MET A 43 -13.63 -13.93 1.25
N GLN A 44 -14.67 -14.27 2.02
CA GLN A 44 -15.99 -14.63 1.47
C GLN A 44 -16.66 -13.44 0.80
N GLN A 45 -16.50 -12.22 1.36
CA GLN A 45 -16.96 -10.99 0.72
C GLN A 45 -16.25 -10.72 -0.60
N ILE A 46 -14.92 -10.93 -0.69
CA ILE A 46 -14.18 -10.89 -1.96
C ILE A 46 -14.82 -11.84 -2.99
N HIS A 47 -15.31 -13.00 -2.56
CA HIS A 47 -16.02 -13.93 -3.42
C HIS A 47 -17.35 -13.40 -3.94
N ALA A 48 -18.12 -12.73 -3.10
CA ALA A 48 -19.37 -12.12 -3.52
C ALA A 48 -19.11 -10.96 -4.50
N ASP A 49 -18.06 -10.16 -4.23
CA ASP A 49 -17.77 -8.94 -4.98
C ASP A 49 -17.32 -9.18 -6.42
N LEU A 50 -16.55 -10.24 -6.71
CA LEU A 50 -16.21 -10.59 -8.11
C LEU A 50 -17.43 -11.06 -8.93
N LYS A 51 -18.48 -11.57 -8.29
CA LYS A 51 -19.77 -11.88 -8.89
C LYS A 51 -20.73 -10.69 -8.89
N ASN A 52 -20.37 -9.61 -8.19
CA ASN A 52 -21.18 -8.41 -8.12
C ASN A 52 -21.28 -7.77 -9.52
N PRO A 53 -22.48 -7.46 -10.02
CA PRO A 53 -22.63 -6.78 -11.31
C PRO A 53 -21.90 -5.44 -11.37
N ASP A 54 -21.72 -4.75 -10.24
CA ASP A 54 -20.95 -3.52 -10.18
C ASP A 54 -19.46 -3.72 -10.54
N TYR A 55 -18.87 -4.91 -10.29
CA TYR A 55 -17.51 -5.22 -10.73
C TYR A 55 -17.39 -5.17 -12.26
N ALA A 56 -18.28 -5.89 -12.96
CA ALA A 56 -18.25 -5.96 -14.42
C ALA A 56 -18.56 -4.58 -15.05
N ALA A 57 -19.58 -3.89 -14.54
CA ALA A 57 -19.95 -2.57 -15.00
C ALA A 57 -18.83 -1.53 -14.78
N TRP A 58 -18.19 -1.55 -13.61
CA TRP A 58 -17.08 -0.64 -13.32
C TRP A 58 -15.85 -0.94 -14.17
N LYS A 59 -15.55 -2.21 -14.40
CA LYS A 59 -14.46 -2.63 -15.28
C LYS A 59 -14.70 -2.19 -16.73
N GLN A 60 -15.95 -2.26 -17.21
CA GLN A 60 -16.31 -1.74 -18.53
C GLN A 60 -16.15 -0.21 -18.57
N PHE A 61 -16.68 0.50 -17.57
CA PHE A 61 -16.54 1.95 -17.46
C PHE A 61 -15.07 2.41 -17.50
N LEU A 62 -14.18 1.70 -16.79
CA LEU A 62 -12.76 2.02 -16.79
C LEU A 62 -12.11 1.83 -18.17
N ARG A 63 -12.52 0.80 -18.93
CA ARG A 63 -12.05 0.60 -20.31
C ARG A 63 -12.53 1.71 -21.24
N ASP A 64 -13.80 2.05 -21.16
CA ASP A 64 -14.41 3.05 -22.03
C ASP A 64 -13.87 4.46 -21.77
N SER A 65 -13.53 4.73 -20.50
CA SER A 65 -12.99 6.02 -20.06
C SER A 65 -11.46 6.14 -20.13
N GLU A 66 -10.75 5.08 -20.52
CA GLU A 66 -9.28 5.12 -20.60
C GLU A 66 -8.77 6.07 -21.69
N SER A 67 -9.57 6.25 -22.76
CA SER A 67 -9.28 7.15 -23.88
C SER A 67 -9.80 8.58 -23.70
N TRP A 68 -10.36 8.92 -22.53
CA TRP A 68 -10.84 10.27 -22.28
C TRP A 68 -9.75 11.32 -22.40
N THR A 69 -10.12 12.48 -22.94
CA THR A 69 -9.26 13.67 -22.93
C THR A 69 -9.15 14.24 -21.51
N ARG A 70 -8.21 15.14 -21.31
CA ARG A 70 -8.04 15.83 -20.03
C ARG A 70 -9.30 16.61 -19.62
N ASP A 71 -9.98 17.24 -20.57
CA ASP A 71 -11.21 17.99 -20.31
C ASP A 71 -12.35 17.04 -19.90
N GLN A 72 -12.49 15.91 -20.56
CA GLN A 72 -13.49 14.88 -20.18
C GLN A 72 -13.24 14.32 -18.78
N ILE A 73 -11.97 14.13 -18.41
CA ILE A 73 -11.58 13.74 -17.05
C ILE A 73 -11.95 14.83 -16.05
N ALA A 74 -11.63 16.09 -16.36
CA ALA A 74 -11.93 17.22 -15.49
C ALA A 74 -13.44 17.38 -15.27
N ASP A 75 -14.25 17.28 -16.34
CA ASP A 75 -15.71 17.34 -16.26
C ASP A 75 -16.27 16.19 -15.42
N TYR A 76 -15.77 14.97 -15.61
CA TYR A 76 -16.15 13.82 -14.81
C TYR A 76 -15.82 14.04 -13.34
N GLN A 77 -14.58 14.43 -13.03
CA GLN A 77 -14.12 14.62 -11.66
C GLN A 77 -14.90 15.73 -10.96
N LEU A 78 -15.14 16.87 -11.61
CA LEU A 78 -15.91 17.96 -11.02
C LEU A 78 -17.36 17.53 -10.73
N ARG A 79 -17.98 16.76 -11.62
CA ARG A 79 -19.31 16.20 -11.40
C ARG A 79 -19.35 15.24 -10.20
N GLU A 80 -18.37 14.33 -10.10
CA GLU A 80 -18.31 13.39 -9.00
C GLU A 80 -17.99 14.08 -7.65
N ILE A 81 -17.12 15.09 -7.66
CA ILE A 81 -16.88 15.94 -6.47
C ILE A 81 -18.18 16.59 -6.00
N LYS A 82 -18.94 17.22 -6.91
CA LYS A 82 -20.24 17.82 -6.56
C LYS A 82 -21.17 16.79 -5.94
N ARG A 83 -21.24 15.59 -6.52
CA ARG A 83 -22.10 14.50 -6.06
C ARG A 83 -21.73 14.02 -4.66
N ILE A 84 -20.45 13.77 -4.38
CA ILE A 84 -20.02 13.26 -3.08
C ILE A 84 -20.10 14.34 -1.98
N VAL A 85 -19.80 15.59 -2.31
CA VAL A 85 -19.93 16.73 -1.39
C VAL A 85 -21.38 16.95 -1.01
N GLN A 86 -22.31 16.94 -1.97
CA GLN A 86 -23.74 17.04 -1.72
C GLN A 86 -24.25 15.87 -0.88
N HIS A 87 -23.86 14.64 -1.23
CA HIS A 87 -24.20 13.42 -0.49
C HIS A 87 -23.77 13.50 0.99
N ALA A 88 -22.53 13.92 1.23
CA ALA A 88 -22.01 14.07 2.59
C ALA A 88 -22.73 15.16 3.37
N PHE A 89 -23.00 16.31 2.74
CA PHE A 89 -23.73 17.41 3.38
C PHE A 89 -25.15 17.03 3.78
N GLU A 90 -25.86 16.31 2.92
CA GLU A 90 -27.26 15.91 3.19
C GLU A 90 -27.37 14.81 4.25
N ASN A 91 -26.42 13.87 4.28
CA ASN A 91 -26.58 12.61 5.01
C ASN A 91 -25.60 12.41 6.17
N SER A 92 -24.58 13.27 6.34
CA SER A 92 -23.59 13.20 7.41
C SER A 92 -23.68 14.47 8.27
N PRO A 93 -24.08 14.35 9.56
CA PRO A 93 -24.17 15.50 10.46
C PRO A 93 -22.85 16.26 10.60
N SER A 94 -21.73 15.55 10.69
CA SER A 94 -20.42 16.16 10.91
C SER A 94 -19.86 16.85 9.67
N TYR A 95 -20.10 16.33 8.45
CA TYR A 95 -19.78 17.07 7.23
C TYR A 95 -20.62 18.34 7.08
N ARG A 96 -21.91 18.28 7.42
CA ARG A 96 -22.78 19.46 7.41
C ARG A 96 -22.24 20.53 8.35
N ALA A 97 -22.01 20.17 9.62
CA ALA A 97 -21.48 21.08 10.62
C ALA A 97 -20.11 21.67 10.21
N LEU A 98 -19.23 20.83 9.64
CA LEU A 98 -17.92 21.26 9.17
C LEU A 98 -18.01 22.31 8.06
N TYR A 99 -18.93 22.14 7.11
CA TYR A 99 -19.11 23.08 6.00
C TYR A 99 -19.80 24.36 6.45
N GLU A 100 -20.81 24.26 7.32
CA GLU A 100 -21.48 25.42 7.91
C GLU A 100 -20.51 26.27 8.75
N GLN A 101 -19.65 25.63 9.55
CA GLN A 101 -18.60 26.32 10.31
C GLN A 101 -17.60 27.04 9.41
N ALA A 102 -17.30 26.46 8.26
CA ALA A 102 -16.42 27.08 7.25
C ALA A 102 -17.12 28.17 6.42
N GLY A 103 -18.42 28.37 6.60
CA GLY A 103 -19.23 29.30 5.80
C GLY A 103 -19.33 28.88 4.32
N ILE A 104 -19.36 27.59 4.03
CA ILE A 104 -19.37 27.02 2.68
C ILE A 104 -20.60 26.16 2.50
N HIS A 105 -21.27 26.28 1.36
CA HIS A 105 -22.40 25.44 0.99
C HIS A 105 -22.09 24.64 -0.30
N PRO A 106 -22.54 23.39 -0.43
CA PRO A 106 -22.33 22.58 -1.65
C PRO A 106 -22.77 23.28 -2.95
N GLY A 107 -23.80 24.11 -2.90
CA GLY A 107 -24.29 24.92 -4.02
C GLY A 107 -23.29 25.98 -4.54
N ASP A 108 -22.27 26.32 -3.76
CA ASP A 108 -21.21 27.24 -4.16
C ASP A 108 -20.12 26.56 -5.00
N LEU A 109 -20.11 25.23 -5.05
CA LEU A 109 -19.13 24.42 -5.74
C LEU A 109 -19.38 24.42 -7.26
N ARG A 110 -18.69 25.28 -8.00
CA ARG A 110 -18.80 25.42 -9.47
C ARG A 110 -17.55 24.94 -10.20
N SER A 111 -16.39 25.07 -9.55
CA SER A 111 -15.06 24.81 -10.10
C SER A 111 -14.15 24.07 -9.12
N PHE A 112 -12.99 23.62 -9.57
CA PHE A 112 -11.95 23.09 -8.68
C PHE A 112 -11.39 24.15 -7.71
N ASP A 113 -11.40 25.42 -8.09
CA ASP A 113 -11.00 26.50 -7.19
C ASP A 113 -11.98 26.68 -6.04
N ASP A 114 -13.28 26.56 -6.30
CA ASP A 114 -14.29 26.55 -5.22
C ASP A 114 -14.08 25.34 -4.32
N PHE A 115 -13.77 24.16 -4.90
CA PHE A 115 -13.53 22.96 -4.12
C PHE A 115 -12.32 23.09 -3.19
N ARG A 116 -11.29 23.81 -3.57
CA ARG A 116 -10.13 24.05 -2.70
C ARG A 116 -10.45 24.81 -1.43
N ARG A 117 -11.58 25.50 -1.36
CA ARG A 117 -12.05 26.20 -0.16
C ARG A 117 -12.68 25.25 0.86
N PHE A 118 -13.10 24.03 0.46
CA PHE A 118 -13.64 23.06 1.37
C PHE A 118 -12.59 22.57 2.36
N PRO A 119 -12.94 22.37 3.64
CA PRO A 119 -11.96 21.98 4.66
C PRO A 119 -11.36 20.60 4.40
N PHE A 120 -10.15 20.40 4.87
CA PHE A 120 -9.54 19.09 4.93
C PHE A 120 -10.14 18.26 6.06
N VAL A 121 -10.15 16.95 5.87
CA VAL A 121 -10.51 15.98 6.91
C VAL A 121 -9.31 15.11 7.21
N GLU A 122 -9.01 14.91 8.48
CA GLU A 122 -7.91 14.11 8.97
C GLU A 122 -8.42 12.77 9.52
N LYS A 123 -7.51 11.82 9.62
CA LYS A 123 -7.80 10.48 10.15
C LYS A 123 -8.38 10.53 11.57
N GLU A 124 -7.80 11.40 12.39
CA GLU A 124 -8.21 11.63 13.78
C GLU A 124 -9.63 12.17 13.84
N THR A 125 -9.99 13.10 12.98
CA THR A 125 -11.33 13.71 12.89
C THR A 125 -12.40 12.65 12.63
N ILE A 126 -12.17 11.76 11.67
CA ILE A 126 -13.12 10.67 11.35
C ILE A 126 -13.17 9.64 12.49
N ARG A 127 -12.01 9.29 13.06
CA ARG A 127 -11.94 8.31 14.14
C ARG A 127 -12.69 8.77 15.39
N ASP A 128 -12.57 10.05 15.73
CA ASP A 128 -13.13 10.60 16.95
C ASP A 128 -14.66 10.79 16.87
N ASP A 129 -15.21 10.85 15.65
CA ASP A 129 -16.66 10.93 15.37
C ASP A 129 -17.05 10.13 14.12
N LEU A 130 -16.79 8.83 14.14
CA LEU A 130 -17.05 7.96 12.99
C LEU A 130 -18.53 7.97 12.55
N GLU A 131 -19.46 7.90 13.49
CA GLU A 131 -20.89 7.87 13.17
C GLU A 131 -21.36 9.20 12.56
N GLY A 132 -20.87 10.32 13.07
CA GLY A 132 -21.19 11.64 12.53
C GLY A 132 -20.67 11.87 11.12
N PHE A 133 -19.48 11.33 10.79
CA PHE A 133 -18.89 11.38 9.44
C PHE A 133 -19.41 10.29 8.50
N SER A 134 -20.20 9.34 8.98
CA SER A 134 -20.70 8.22 8.18
C SER A 134 -22.17 8.40 7.80
N VAL A 135 -22.56 7.69 6.73
CA VAL A 135 -23.92 7.65 6.20
C VAL A 135 -24.50 6.25 6.40
N PRO A 136 -25.73 6.11 6.92
CA PRO A 136 -26.38 4.83 7.12
C PRO A 136 -26.84 4.25 5.77
N ILE A 137 -25.97 3.50 5.11
CA ILE A 137 -26.26 2.77 3.86
C ILE A 137 -26.55 1.30 4.20
N GLU A 138 -27.63 0.76 3.67
CA GLU A 138 -28.00 -0.65 3.85
C GLU A 138 -26.86 -1.58 3.33
N GLY A 139 -26.49 -2.57 4.13
CA GLY A 139 -25.42 -3.52 3.82
C GLY A 139 -24.01 -2.95 3.99
N ARG A 140 -23.84 -1.76 4.56
CA ARG A 140 -22.51 -1.25 4.91
C ARG A 140 -21.81 -2.18 5.89
N THR A 141 -20.50 -2.36 5.73
CA THR A 141 -19.68 -3.22 6.60
C THR A 141 -18.62 -2.39 7.32
N TYR A 142 -18.48 -2.61 8.62
CA TYR A 142 -17.40 -2.00 9.39
C TYR A 142 -16.06 -2.65 9.05
N ILE A 143 -15.06 -1.85 8.77
CA ILE A 143 -13.68 -2.28 8.51
C ILE A 143 -12.70 -1.37 9.25
N THR A 144 -11.50 -1.88 9.53
CA THR A 144 -10.44 -1.10 10.18
C THR A 144 -9.18 -1.03 9.32
N THR A 145 -8.50 0.12 9.38
CA THR A 145 -7.16 0.26 8.81
C THR A 145 -6.13 -0.50 9.64
N GLY A 146 -5.00 -0.87 9.03
CA GLY A 146 -3.94 -1.60 9.72
C GLY A 146 -3.09 -0.82 10.71
N GLY A 147 -3.41 0.43 10.95
CA GLY A 147 -2.71 1.26 11.95
C GLY A 147 -1.19 1.20 11.83
N SER A 148 -0.58 1.68 10.74
CA SER A 148 0.90 1.78 10.67
C SER A 148 1.50 2.68 11.78
N THR A 149 0.67 3.56 12.34
CA THR A 149 0.99 4.42 13.49
C THR A 149 0.55 3.81 14.85
N GLY A 150 0.03 2.57 14.83
CA GLY A 150 -0.39 1.85 16.05
C GLY A 150 -1.87 2.00 16.42
N ILE A 151 -2.57 3.03 15.94
CA ILE A 151 -3.99 3.24 16.25
C ILE A 151 -4.81 2.99 14.97
N PRO A 152 -5.65 1.93 14.92
CA PRO A 152 -6.55 1.69 13.81
C PRO A 152 -7.58 2.81 13.66
N CYS A 153 -7.99 3.09 12.42
CA CYS A 153 -9.15 3.91 12.13
C CYS A 153 -10.26 3.01 11.57
N GLY A 154 -11.42 3.05 12.20
CA GLY A 154 -12.62 2.39 11.70
C GLY A 154 -13.27 3.21 10.58
N MET A 155 -13.98 2.52 9.68
CA MET A 155 -14.81 3.13 8.66
C MET A 155 -15.88 2.15 8.21
N TYR A 156 -16.97 2.67 7.65
CA TYR A 156 -17.98 1.86 7.00
C TYR A 156 -17.76 1.86 5.50
N ARG A 157 -17.75 0.69 4.93
CA ARG A 157 -17.63 0.46 3.49
C ARG A 157 -18.97 -0.01 2.93
N ASP A 158 -19.44 0.65 1.89
CA ASP A 158 -20.64 0.20 1.19
C ASP A 158 -20.34 -1.02 0.28
N PRO A 159 -21.37 -1.83 -0.03
CA PRO A 159 -21.17 -3.09 -0.79
C PRO A 159 -20.51 -2.88 -2.17
N LYS A 160 -20.80 -1.75 -2.83
CA LYS A 160 -20.31 -1.45 -4.19
C LYS A 160 -18.86 -0.99 -4.21
N ALA A 161 -18.38 -0.37 -3.12
CA ALA A 161 -17.03 0.20 -3.06
C ALA A 161 -15.96 -0.87 -3.29
N PHE A 162 -16.12 -2.04 -2.68
CA PHE A 162 -15.12 -3.09 -2.79
C PHE A 162 -15.07 -3.75 -4.18
N ALA A 163 -16.23 -3.93 -4.82
CA ALA A 163 -16.29 -4.42 -6.20
C ALA A 163 -15.58 -3.45 -7.17
N LYS A 164 -15.79 -2.14 -7.00
CA LYS A 164 -15.12 -1.10 -7.77
C LYS A 164 -13.60 -1.05 -7.50
N GLU A 165 -13.19 -1.21 -6.26
CA GLU A 165 -11.78 -1.31 -5.86
C GLU A 165 -11.09 -2.48 -6.56
N LEU A 166 -11.68 -3.68 -6.52
CA LEU A 166 -11.14 -4.86 -7.19
C LEU A 166 -11.05 -4.68 -8.70
N ALA A 167 -12.11 -4.13 -9.33
CA ALA A 167 -12.12 -3.85 -10.75
C ALA A 167 -11.07 -2.81 -11.15
N SER A 168 -10.84 -1.78 -10.31
CA SER A 168 -9.83 -0.76 -10.54
C SER A 168 -8.40 -1.33 -10.48
N LYS A 169 -8.13 -2.21 -9.51
CA LYS A 169 -6.84 -2.92 -9.43
C LYS A 169 -6.63 -3.86 -10.62
N ALA A 170 -7.65 -4.65 -10.96
CA ALA A 170 -7.60 -5.53 -12.13
C ALA A 170 -7.34 -4.75 -13.42
N HIS A 171 -8.02 -3.62 -13.62
CA HIS A 171 -7.79 -2.74 -14.76
C HIS A 171 -6.33 -2.29 -14.88
N GLN A 172 -5.69 -1.93 -13.77
CA GLN A 172 -4.27 -1.57 -13.77
C GLN A 172 -3.35 -2.76 -14.04
N TYR A 173 -3.65 -3.94 -13.48
CA TYR A 173 -2.86 -5.16 -13.71
C TYR A 173 -2.97 -5.66 -15.15
N HIS A 174 -4.12 -5.47 -15.82
CA HIS A 174 -4.29 -5.80 -17.24
C HIS A 174 -3.30 -5.03 -18.13
N ARG A 175 -2.90 -3.81 -17.76
CA ARG A 175 -1.92 -3.01 -18.50
C ARG A 175 -0.55 -3.70 -18.60
N VAL A 176 -0.19 -4.48 -17.61
CA VAL A 176 1.07 -5.25 -17.59
C VAL A 176 0.90 -6.70 -18.07
N GLY A 177 -0.31 -7.08 -18.49
CA GLY A 177 -0.61 -8.39 -19.09
C GLY A 177 -1.17 -9.43 -18.12
N TRP A 178 -1.41 -9.08 -16.85
CA TRP A 178 -2.11 -9.97 -15.91
C TRP A 178 -3.58 -10.13 -16.31
N LYS A 179 -4.11 -11.31 -16.09
CA LYS A 179 -5.52 -11.64 -16.32
C LYS A 179 -6.11 -12.35 -15.11
N GLU A 180 -7.41 -12.20 -14.91
CA GLU A 180 -8.13 -12.97 -13.89
C GLU A 180 -8.02 -14.47 -14.20
N GLY A 181 -7.57 -15.24 -13.20
CA GLY A 181 -7.34 -16.68 -13.34
C GLY A 181 -5.91 -17.07 -13.71
N ASP A 182 -5.00 -16.13 -14.00
CA ASP A 182 -3.58 -16.44 -14.10
C ASP A 182 -3.07 -17.04 -12.79
N ARG A 183 -2.17 -18.03 -12.88
CA ARG A 183 -1.57 -18.67 -11.70
C ARG A 183 -0.68 -17.68 -10.95
N GLN A 184 -0.96 -17.48 -9.67
CA GLN A 184 -0.24 -16.51 -8.85
C GLN A 184 0.30 -17.17 -7.58
N ILE A 185 1.58 -16.92 -7.27
CA ILE A 185 2.10 -17.16 -5.92
C ILE A 185 2.05 -15.85 -5.12
N VAL A 186 1.55 -15.92 -3.89
CA VAL A 186 1.25 -14.73 -3.07
C VAL A 186 2.03 -14.78 -1.77
N PHE A 187 2.99 -13.89 -1.58
CA PHE A 187 3.76 -13.73 -0.33
C PHE A 187 3.21 -12.56 0.46
N ARG A 188 2.43 -12.84 1.51
CA ARG A 188 1.81 -11.82 2.37
C ARG A 188 1.73 -12.29 3.83
N GLY A 189 1.55 -11.32 4.74
CA GLY A 189 1.29 -11.59 6.16
C GLY A 189 -0.11 -12.21 6.35
N LEU A 190 -0.24 -13.48 6.01
CA LEU A 190 -1.46 -14.28 6.16
C LEU A 190 -1.23 -15.31 7.27
N LEU A 191 -2.18 -15.39 8.21
CA LEU A 191 -2.18 -16.46 9.19
C LEU A 191 -2.75 -17.74 8.54
N ILE A 192 -1.85 -18.62 8.11
CA ILE A 192 -2.19 -19.89 7.47
C ILE A 192 -1.79 -21.02 8.43
N ASN A 193 -2.77 -21.77 8.91
CA ASN A 193 -2.58 -22.80 9.95
C ASN A 193 -2.33 -24.22 9.40
N THR A 194 -1.87 -24.32 8.13
CA THR A 194 -1.41 -25.59 7.56
C THR A 194 0.04 -25.87 7.97
N PRO A 195 0.49 -27.14 8.01
CA PRO A 195 1.87 -27.47 8.36
C PRO A 195 2.91 -26.83 7.45
N ASP A 196 2.59 -26.66 6.18
CA ASP A 196 3.44 -26.05 5.14
C ASP A 196 3.25 -24.53 5.01
N ARG A 197 2.38 -23.93 5.85
CA ARG A 197 2.07 -22.49 5.84
C ARG A 197 1.62 -21.96 4.47
N MET A 198 0.95 -22.81 3.69
CA MET A 198 0.39 -22.49 2.38
C MET A 198 -1.10 -22.79 2.28
N GLU A 199 -1.78 -22.03 1.43
CA GLU A 199 -3.18 -22.22 1.08
C GLU A 199 -3.36 -22.03 -0.42
N PHE A 200 -3.98 -22.99 -1.08
CA PHE A 200 -4.41 -22.81 -2.47
C PHE A 200 -5.85 -22.31 -2.51
N VAL A 201 -6.07 -21.21 -3.25
CA VAL A 201 -7.40 -20.60 -3.43
C VAL A 201 -7.82 -20.76 -4.89
N PRO A 202 -8.59 -21.82 -5.22
CA PRO A 202 -8.88 -22.21 -6.61
C PRO A 202 -9.56 -21.11 -7.40
N LYS A 203 -10.45 -20.35 -6.78
CA LYS A 203 -11.20 -19.30 -7.46
C LYS A 203 -10.34 -18.19 -8.02
N PHE A 204 -9.26 -17.84 -7.35
CA PHE A 204 -8.32 -16.82 -7.81
C PHE A 204 -7.09 -17.42 -8.47
N ASN A 205 -7.00 -18.74 -8.50
CA ASN A 205 -5.81 -19.47 -8.92
C ASN A 205 -4.56 -18.93 -8.19
N GLU A 206 -4.68 -18.80 -6.86
CA GLU A 206 -3.63 -18.26 -5.98
C GLU A 206 -3.07 -19.34 -5.07
N LEU A 207 -1.75 -19.53 -5.10
CA LEU A 207 -1.02 -20.23 -4.06
C LEU A 207 -0.51 -19.21 -3.05
N ARG A 208 -1.15 -19.13 -1.89
CA ARG A 208 -0.82 -18.21 -0.81
C ARG A 208 0.20 -18.79 0.12
N CYS A 209 1.23 -18.02 0.44
CA CYS A 209 2.34 -18.38 1.32
C CYS A 209 2.42 -17.36 2.45
N SER A 210 2.39 -17.83 3.68
CA SER A 210 2.54 -16.97 4.86
C SER A 210 3.94 -16.39 4.94
N THR A 211 4.04 -15.11 5.28
CA THR A 211 5.34 -14.45 5.51
C THR A 211 5.69 -14.28 6.99
N TYR A 212 4.89 -14.85 7.91
CA TYR A 212 5.20 -14.81 9.34
C TYR A 212 6.38 -15.70 9.72
N ASP A 213 6.54 -16.85 9.05
CA ASP A 213 7.64 -17.81 9.26
C ASP A 213 8.57 -17.80 8.04
N PHE A 214 9.06 -16.63 7.63
CA PHE A 214 9.82 -16.47 6.37
C PHE A 214 11.31 -16.77 6.56
N VAL A 215 11.59 -17.96 7.14
CA VAL A 215 12.94 -18.50 7.36
C VAL A 215 13.41 -19.36 6.16
N PRO A 216 14.71 -19.60 5.98
CA PRO A 216 15.25 -20.32 4.82
C PRO A 216 14.61 -21.67 4.58
N GLU A 217 14.33 -22.44 5.64
CA GLU A 217 13.71 -23.76 5.57
C GLU A 217 12.29 -23.68 4.99
N GLN A 218 11.50 -22.71 5.44
CA GLN A 218 10.15 -22.49 4.97
C GLN A 218 10.13 -21.89 3.55
N MET A 219 11.05 -20.99 3.22
CA MET A 219 11.21 -20.47 1.86
C MET A 219 11.56 -21.55 0.86
N GLU A 220 12.31 -22.58 1.26
CA GLU A 220 12.58 -23.73 0.41
C GLU A 220 11.32 -24.59 0.16
N VAL A 221 10.46 -24.75 1.15
CA VAL A 221 9.14 -25.40 0.96
C VAL A 221 8.32 -24.63 -0.07
N TYR A 222 8.23 -23.29 0.04
CA TYR A 222 7.54 -22.45 -0.93
C TYR A 222 8.12 -22.56 -2.33
N ARG A 223 9.45 -22.58 -2.43
CA ARG A 223 10.14 -22.71 -3.72
C ARG A 223 9.83 -24.05 -4.41
N ARG A 224 9.87 -25.17 -3.69
CA ARG A 224 9.52 -26.49 -4.24
C ARG A 224 8.09 -26.52 -4.74
N ARG A 225 7.19 -25.97 -3.93
CA ARG A 225 5.77 -25.90 -4.30
C ARG A 225 5.55 -25.00 -5.51
N ALA A 226 6.31 -23.92 -5.64
CA ALA A 226 6.25 -23.06 -6.81
C ALA A 226 6.72 -23.77 -8.08
N LEU A 227 7.73 -24.68 -8.01
CA LEU A 227 8.17 -25.49 -9.17
C LEU A 227 7.07 -26.45 -9.65
N GLU A 228 6.24 -26.96 -8.75
CA GLU A 228 5.09 -27.82 -9.09
C GLU A 228 3.90 -27.02 -9.61
N TYR A 229 3.66 -25.85 -9.02
CA TYR A 229 2.51 -25.01 -9.33
C TYR A 229 2.74 -24.15 -10.60
N GLU A 230 3.99 -23.83 -10.93
CA GLU A 230 4.39 -23.01 -12.08
C GLU A 230 3.66 -21.66 -12.12
N PRO A 231 3.83 -20.79 -11.11
CA PRO A 231 3.13 -19.51 -11.08
C PRO A 231 3.56 -18.64 -12.28
N GLU A 232 2.59 -17.94 -12.86
CA GLU A 232 2.84 -16.95 -13.92
C GLU A 232 3.14 -15.58 -13.34
N TRP A 233 2.69 -15.30 -12.11
CA TRP A 233 2.85 -14.02 -11.42
C TRP A 233 3.24 -14.23 -9.97
N ILE A 234 4.04 -13.28 -9.45
CA ILE A 234 4.31 -13.13 -8.02
C ILE A 234 3.50 -11.93 -7.53
N ARG A 235 2.68 -12.12 -6.47
CA ARG A 235 2.08 -11.01 -5.72
C ARG A 235 2.70 -10.94 -4.34
N CYS A 236 3.26 -9.80 -3.98
CA CYS A 236 3.97 -9.71 -2.71
C CYS A 236 3.95 -8.28 -2.12
N TYR A 237 4.31 -8.19 -0.85
CA TYR A 237 4.88 -6.96 -0.34
C TYR A 237 6.29 -6.79 -0.90
N PRO A 238 6.75 -5.57 -1.22
CA PRO A 238 8.14 -5.33 -1.58
C PRO A 238 9.15 -6.01 -0.65
N SER A 239 8.94 -5.92 0.67
CA SER A 239 9.81 -6.56 1.66
C SER A 239 9.84 -8.08 1.56
N SER A 240 8.69 -8.74 1.43
CA SER A 240 8.62 -10.20 1.33
C SER A 240 9.19 -10.71 0.01
N GLY A 241 8.89 -10.00 -1.09
CA GLY A 241 9.51 -10.29 -2.39
C GLY A 241 11.03 -10.20 -2.34
N TYR A 242 11.56 -9.14 -1.71
CA TYR A 242 12.99 -8.94 -1.52
C TYR A 242 13.65 -10.07 -0.71
N VAL A 243 13.07 -10.45 0.43
CA VAL A 243 13.63 -11.53 1.28
C VAL A 243 13.65 -12.86 0.51
N PHE A 244 12.60 -13.16 -0.23
CA PHE A 244 12.54 -14.37 -1.04
C PHE A 244 13.53 -14.34 -2.21
N ALA A 245 13.65 -13.20 -2.91
CA ALA A 245 14.65 -13.02 -3.97
C ALA A 245 16.08 -13.17 -3.44
N ARG A 246 16.36 -12.61 -2.26
CA ARG A 246 17.65 -12.75 -1.60
C ARG A 246 17.96 -14.21 -1.27
N PHE A 247 17.00 -14.96 -0.74
CA PHE A 247 17.14 -16.40 -0.48
C PHE A 247 17.48 -17.16 -1.76
N LEU A 248 16.79 -16.89 -2.87
CA LEU A 248 17.09 -17.55 -4.15
C LEU A 248 18.49 -17.21 -4.67
N LYS A 249 18.91 -15.94 -4.59
CA LYS A 249 20.23 -15.48 -5.00
C LYS A 249 21.32 -16.12 -4.14
N ASP A 250 21.19 -16.08 -2.82
CA ASP A 250 22.19 -16.59 -1.87
C ASP A 250 22.35 -18.12 -1.97
N THR A 251 21.30 -18.83 -2.34
CA THR A 251 21.32 -20.30 -2.47
C THR A 251 21.59 -20.80 -3.88
N GLY A 252 21.53 -19.93 -4.89
CA GLY A 252 21.66 -20.29 -6.30
C GLY A 252 20.57 -21.23 -6.82
N ARG A 253 19.42 -21.31 -6.10
CA ARG A 253 18.34 -22.25 -6.43
C ARG A 253 17.40 -21.71 -7.49
N PRO A 254 16.97 -22.54 -8.47
CA PRO A 254 16.08 -22.09 -9.53
C PRO A 254 14.67 -21.82 -9.02
N PHE A 255 13.99 -20.90 -9.68
CA PHE A 255 12.58 -20.58 -9.51
C PHE A 255 11.89 -20.57 -10.88
N PRO A 256 10.59 -20.87 -10.99
CA PRO A 256 9.88 -20.80 -12.27
C PRO A 256 9.97 -19.41 -12.90
N ALA A 257 10.03 -19.37 -14.24
CA ALA A 257 9.94 -18.11 -14.96
C ALA A 257 8.55 -17.49 -14.75
N VAL A 258 8.52 -16.21 -14.38
CA VAL A 258 7.28 -15.46 -14.18
C VAL A 258 7.16 -14.31 -15.17
N LYS A 259 5.92 -13.95 -15.52
CA LYS A 259 5.62 -12.81 -16.42
C LYS A 259 5.87 -11.48 -15.75
N GLY A 260 5.62 -11.39 -14.43
CA GLY A 260 5.80 -10.17 -13.68
C GLY A 260 5.56 -10.32 -12.18
N ILE A 261 5.87 -9.24 -11.47
CA ILE A 261 5.73 -9.12 -10.01
C ILE A 261 4.77 -7.97 -9.71
N LEU A 262 3.70 -8.26 -8.98
CA LEU A 262 2.69 -7.30 -8.55
C LEU A 262 2.91 -6.93 -7.08
N CYS A 263 3.52 -5.79 -6.85
CA CYS A 263 3.79 -5.25 -5.51
C CYS A 263 2.67 -4.33 -5.01
N SER A 264 2.47 -4.28 -3.71
CA SER A 264 1.51 -3.36 -3.09
C SER A 264 1.76 -3.17 -1.59
N SER A 265 1.10 -2.17 -1.01
CA SER A 265 0.94 -1.97 0.44
C SER A 265 2.19 -1.56 1.21
N GLU A 266 3.33 -1.45 0.58
CA GLU A 266 4.59 -0.93 1.12
C GLU A 266 5.26 -0.08 0.05
N HIS A 267 6.21 0.76 0.46
CA HIS A 267 7.09 1.45 -0.48
C HIS A 267 8.04 0.44 -1.15
N LEU A 268 8.24 0.57 -2.45
CA LEU A 268 9.21 -0.21 -3.21
C LEU A 268 10.51 0.59 -3.35
N TYR A 269 11.52 0.24 -2.58
CA TYR A 269 12.83 0.86 -2.63
C TYR A 269 13.63 0.39 -3.86
N ASP A 270 14.53 1.22 -4.34
CA ASP A 270 15.32 0.89 -5.54
C ASP A 270 16.13 -0.40 -5.37
N PHE A 271 16.78 -0.60 -4.22
CA PHE A 271 17.52 -1.84 -3.95
C PHE A 271 16.64 -3.10 -3.98
N GLN A 272 15.37 -2.99 -3.54
CA GLN A 272 14.42 -4.10 -3.62
C GLN A 272 14.03 -4.35 -5.07
N ARG A 273 13.73 -3.30 -5.82
CA ARG A 273 13.38 -3.38 -7.23
C ARG A 273 14.50 -3.99 -8.05
N GLU A 274 15.73 -3.55 -7.84
CA GLU A 274 16.92 -4.05 -8.54
C GLU A 274 17.12 -5.54 -8.28
N LEU A 275 17.07 -5.99 -7.02
CA LEU A 275 17.20 -7.41 -6.70
C LEU A 275 16.06 -8.25 -7.28
N LEU A 276 14.82 -7.78 -7.17
CA LEU A 276 13.67 -8.47 -7.76
C LEU A 276 13.81 -8.61 -9.28
N ALA A 277 14.22 -7.54 -9.95
CA ALA A 277 14.45 -7.55 -11.39
C ALA A 277 15.61 -8.49 -11.79
N GLU A 278 16.71 -8.50 -11.04
CA GLU A 278 17.86 -9.36 -11.25
C GLU A 278 17.49 -10.84 -11.13
N VAL A 279 16.79 -11.20 -10.03
CA VAL A 279 16.50 -12.61 -9.71
C VAL A 279 15.40 -13.18 -10.59
N PHE A 280 14.31 -12.47 -10.75
CA PHE A 280 13.15 -12.99 -11.48
C PHE A 280 13.14 -12.63 -12.95
N LYS A 281 13.96 -11.68 -13.40
CA LYS A 281 14.04 -11.19 -14.80
C LYS A 281 12.65 -10.81 -15.36
N ALA A 282 11.82 -10.25 -14.52
CA ALA A 282 10.41 -9.95 -14.80
C ALA A 282 10.09 -8.48 -14.51
N LYS A 283 9.05 -7.96 -15.18
CA LYS A 283 8.54 -6.62 -14.91
C LYS A 283 7.99 -6.52 -13.49
N ILE A 284 8.27 -5.39 -12.83
CA ILE A 284 7.72 -5.09 -11.52
C ILE A 284 6.67 -4.01 -11.69
N PHE A 285 5.48 -4.31 -11.22
CA PHE A 285 4.38 -3.35 -11.14
C PHE A 285 4.03 -3.11 -9.68
N ILE A 286 3.86 -1.86 -9.31
CA ILE A 286 3.39 -1.48 -7.99
C ILE A 286 2.22 -0.50 -8.11
N HIS A 287 1.25 -0.61 -7.21
CA HIS A 287 0.21 0.40 -7.05
C HIS A 287 0.22 0.98 -5.64
N TYR A 288 -0.09 2.26 -5.57
CA TYR A 288 -0.43 3.00 -4.37
C TYR A 288 -1.94 2.98 -4.17
N GLY A 289 -2.37 2.76 -2.95
CA GLY A 289 -3.76 2.82 -2.53
C GLY A 289 -3.86 2.50 -1.04
N HIS A 290 -4.96 2.88 -0.45
CA HIS A 290 -5.21 2.73 0.98
C HIS A 290 -6.64 2.27 1.26
N TYR A 291 -6.93 1.88 2.50
CA TYR A 291 -8.23 1.30 2.89
C TYR A 291 -9.39 2.29 2.78
N GLU A 292 -9.10 3.58 2.90
CA GLU A 292 -10.04 4.70 2.75
C GLU A 292 -10.50 4.88 1.29
N MET A 293 -9.87 4.20 0.35
CA MET A 293 -10.23 4.18 -1.08
C MET A 293 -10.42 5.57 -1.69
N ALA A 294 -9.61 6.57 -1.26
CA ALA A 294 -9.72 7.92 -1.76
C ALA A 294 -8.84 8.18 -2.99
N VAL A 295 -7.70 7.48 -3.08
CA VAL A 295 -6.79 7.56 -4.22
C VAL A 295 -6.27 6.18 -4.59
N LEU A 296 -6.17 5.92 -5.89
CA LEU A 296 -5.48 4.76 -6.45
C LEU A 296 -4.55 5.24 -7.57
N ALA A 297 -3.27 4.88 -7.48
CA ALA A 297 -2.30 5.16 -8.52
C ALA A 297 -1.42 3.93 -8.77
N GLY A 298 -1.09 3.64 -10.01
CA GLY A 298 -0.26 2.50 -10.36
C GLY A 298 0.84 2.86 -11.35
N TYR A 299 1.89 2.05 -11.39
CA TYR A 299 2.96 2.24 -12.36
C TYR A 299 2.45 2.25 -13.79
N CYS A 300 3.10 3.06 -14.61
CA CYS A 300 2.99 2.93 -16.05
C CYS A 300 3.59 1.60 -16.52
N GLU A 301 3.03 1.00 -17.54
CA GLU A 301 3.57 -0.20 -18.17
C GLU A 301 4.92 0.01 -18.87
N TYR A 302 5.28 1.28 -19.14
CA TYR A 302 6.51 1.67 -19.85
C TYR A 302 7.51 2.41 -18.96
N GLU A 303 7.05 3.07 -17.89
CA GLU A 303 7.87 3.90 -17.01
C GLU A 303 7.62 3.56 -15.54
N ASN A 304 8.62 3.77 -14.68
CA ASN A 304 8.48 3.59 -13.23
C ASN A 304 7.87 4.86 -12.57
N THR A 305 6.76 5.36 -13.12
CA THR A 305 6.04 6.52 -12.59
C THR A 305 4.59 6.15 -12.29
N TYR A 306 4.00 6.79 -11.30
CA TYR A 306 2.63 6.50 -10.88
C TYR A 306 1.62 7.32 -11.69
N HIS A 307 0.65 6.66 -12.28
CA HIS A 307 -0.52 7.28 -12.90
C HIS A 307 -1.70 7.22 -11.93
N VAL A 308 -2.19 8.38 -11.52
CA VAL A 308 -3.38 8.48 -10.68
C VAL A 308 -4.61 8.12 -11.49
N LEU A 309 -5.41 7.18 -10.99
CA LEU A 309 -6.62 6.73 -11.69
C LEU A 309 -7.76 7.73 -11.46
N PRO A 310 -8.11 8.56 -12.45
CA PRO A 310 -9.01 9.70 -12.24
C PRO A 310 -10.47 9.31 -12.05
N GLN A 311 -10.85 8.09 -12.45
CA GLN A 311 -12.20 7.57 -12.26
C GLN A 311 -12.47 7.12 -10.83
N TYR A 312 -11.42 6.81 -10.09
CA TYR A 312 -11.49 6.28 -8.74
C TYR A 312 -11.70 7.35 -7.67
N GLY A 313 -11.08 8.49 -7.87
CA GLY A 313 -11.12 9.62 -6.95
C GLY A 313 -10.41 10.84 -7.52
N TYR A 314 -10.48 11.92 -6.78
CA TYR A 314 -9.74 13.14 -7.09
C TYR A 314 -8.56 13.28 -6.13
N ALA A 315 -7.36 13.40 -6.69
CA ALA A 315 -6.13 13.56 -5.94
C ALA A 315 -5.57 14.97 -6.10
N GLU A 316 -5.32 15.63 -4.98
CA GLU A 316 -4.56 16.87 -4.89
C GLU A 316 -3.18 16.54 -4.30
N LEU A 317 -2.12 17.18 -4.76
CA LEU A 317 -0.86 17.21 -4.05
C LEU A 317 -0.72 18.61 -3.44
N ILE A 318 -0.82 18.70 -2.13
CA ILE A 318 -0.75 19.98 -1.42
C ILE A 318 0.62 20.14 -0.79
N GLY A 319 1.35 21.12 -1.32
CA GLY A 319 2.63 21.51 -0.78
C GLY A 319 2.47 22.26 0.54
N ARG A 320 3.60 22.57 1.12
CA ARG A 320 3.79 23.08 2.46
C ARG A 320 3.06 24.39 2.81
N LYS A 321 2.88 25.28 1.84
CA LYS A 321 2.16 26.55 2.03
C LYS A 321 0.66 26.44 1.76
N GLY A 322 0.13 25.20 1.72
CA GLY A 322 -1.25 24.93 1.35
C GLY A 322 -1.53 25.14 -0.14
N GLN A 323 -0.49 25.32 -0.97
CA GLN A 323 -0.63 25.48 -2.40
C GLN A 323 -0.52 24.15 -3.13
N PRO A 324 -1.30 23.92 -4.19
CA PRO A 324 -1.16 22.73 -5.01
C PRO A 324 0.24 22.64 -5.63
N ALA A 325 0.84 21.45 -5.61
CA ALA A 325 2.03 21.14 -6.40
C ALA A 325 1.70 21.29 -7.88
N SER A 326 2.49 22.08 -8.59
CA SER A 326 2.21 22.49 -9.97
C SER A 326 3.40 22.35 -10.92
N GLN A 327 4.60 22.27 -10.37
CA GLN A 327 5.83 22.11 -11.15
C GLN A 327 6.41 20.71 -10.97
N PRO A 328 7.01 20.11 -12.01
CA PRO A 328 7.76 18.86 -11.86
C PRO A 328 8.81 18.97 -10.75
N GLY A 329 8.83 17.98 -9.86
CA GLY A 329 9.69 17.96 -8.68
C GLY A 329 9.05 18.51 -7.40
N ASP A 330 7.91 19.21 -7.50
CA ASP A 330 7.18 19.66 -6.31
C ASP A 330 6.76 18.46 -5.44
N ILE A 331 7.01 18.56 -4.14
CA ILE A 331 6.58 17.57 -3.16
C ILE A 331 5.30 18.07 -2.49
N GLY A 332 4.30 17.19 -2.40
CA GLY A 332 3.05 17.49 -1.72
C GLY A 332 2.49 16.31 -0.94
N GLU A 333 1.69 16.62 0.08
CA GLU A 333 0.84 15.64 0.74
C GLU A 333 -0.27 15.21 -0.22
N ILE A 334 -0.50 13.91 -0.31
CA ILE A 334 -1.60 13.35 -1.08
C ILE A 334 -2.90 13.61 -0.32
N ILE A 335 -3.75 14.43 -0.92
CA ILE A 335 -5.10 14.68 -0.44
C ILE A 335 -6.07 13.96 -1.37
N GLY A 336 -6.92 13.10 -0.82
CA GLY A 336 -7.82 12.27 -1.60
C GLY A 336 -9.29 12.60 -1.39
N THR A 337 -10.06 12.58 -2.49
CA THR A 337 -11.53 12.59 -2.44
C THR A 337 -12.04 11.34 -3.16
N SER A 338 -12.70 10.45 -2.41
CA SER A 338 -13.20 9.18 -2.95
C SER A 338 -14.47 9.37 -3.77
N PHE A 339 -14.56 8.70 -4.93
CA PHE A 339 -15.79 8.61 -5.71
C PHE A 339 -16.54 7.29 -5.50
N ILE A 340 -15.96 6.39 -4.71
CA ILE A 340 -16.50 5.04 -4.50
C ILE A 340 -16.91 4.73 -3.06
N MET A 341 -16.49 5.56 -2.08
CA MET A 341 -16.86 5.42 -0.66
C MET A 341 -17.96 6.41 -0.30
N HIS A 342 -19.16 5.88 -0.07
CA HIS A 342 -20.35 6.69 0.29
C HIS A 342 -20.79 6.46 1.72
N ALA A 343 -20.54 5.26 2.29
CA ALA A 343 -20.91 4.95 3.68
C ALA A 343 -20.04 5.68 4.71
N THR A 344 -18.75 5.89 4.42
CA THR A 344 -17.90 6.87 5.09
C THR A 344 -17.24 7.68 3.99
N PRO A 345 -17.80 8.85 3.61
CA PRO A 345 -17.23 9.69 2.58
C PRO A 345 -15.85 10.21 3.01
N PHE A 346 -14.88 10.13 2.13
CA PHE A 346 -13.56 10.74 2.30
C PHE A 346 -13.45 11.90 1.32
N ILE A 347 -13.57 13.14 1.82
CA ILE A 347 -13.56 14.36 1.03
C ILE A 347 -12.43 15.24 1.51
N ARG A 348 -11.49 15.57 0.60
CA ARG A 348 -10.23 16.27 0.90
C ARG A 348 -9.48 15.66 2.10
N TYR A 349 -9.46 14.31 2.11
CA TYR A 349 -8.85 13.53 3.19
C TYR A 349 -7.33 13.58 3.11
N LYS A 350 -6.69 13.98 4.19
CA LYS A 350 -5.24 13.98 4.37
C LYS A 350 -4.74 12.56 4.59
N THR A 351 -4.02 12.01 3.63
CA THR A 351 -3.51 10.64 3.72
C THR A 351 -2.27 10.52 4.59
N GLN A 352 -1.56 11.64 4.83
CA GLN A 352 -0.23 11.70 5.44
C GLN A 352 0.86 11.03 4.58
N ASP A 353 0.54 10.68 3.34
CA ASP A 353 1.50 10.15 2.37
C ASP A 353 1.97 11.29 1.46
N LEU A 354 3.25 11.24 1.06
CA LEU A 354 3.88 12.25 0.20
C LEU A 354 4.14 11.70 -1.18
N ALA A 355 3.95 12.52 -2.19
CA ALA A 355 4.36 12.21 -3.55
C ALA A 355 5.09 13.39 -4.21
N VAL A 356 5.90 13.07 -5.21
CA VAL A 356 6.57 14.04 -6.07
C VAL A 356 5.77 14.18 -7.34
N PHE A 357 5.32 15.39 -7.63
CA PHE A 357 4.61 15.70 -8.86
C PHE A 357 5.54 15.65 -10.07
N LYS A 358 5.15 14.94 -11.13
CA LYS A 358 5.89 14.92 -12.41
C LYS A 358 5.19 15.76 -13.49
N GLY A 359 3.87 15.78 -13.48
CA GLY A 359 3.10 16.50 -14.50
C GLY A 359 1.76 15.86 -14.82
N TRP A 360 1.26 16.19 -15.99
CA TRP A 360 0.04 15.67 -16.57
C TRP A 360 0.33 15.09 -17.95
N GLY A 361 -0.25 13.94 -18.24
CA GLY A 361 -0.08 13.28 -19.53
C GLY A 361 1.23 12.52 -19.64
N CYS A 362 1.16 11.25 -20.03
CA CYS A 362 2.31 10.39 -20.23
C CYS A 362 2.60 10.22 -21.72
N SER A 363 3.78 10.62 -22.14
CA SER A 363 4.22 10.46 -23.55
C SER A 363 4.39 9.00 -23.94
N SER A 364 4.71 8.13 -22.99
CA SER A 364 4.98 6.71 -23.24
C SER A 364 3.71 5.87 -23.41
N CYS A 365 2.64 6.18 -22.69
CA CYS A 365 1.37 5.42 -22.78
C CYS A 365 0.18 6.24 -23.32
N GLY A 366 0.34 7.56 -23.51
CA GLY A 366 -0.69 8.44 -24.05
C GLY A 366 -1.81 8.85 -23.09
N ARG A 367 -1.87 8.32 -21.85
CA ARG A 367 -2.94 8.65 -20.88
C ARG A 367 -2.75 10.07 -20.34
N PRO A 368 -3.78 10.91 -20.33
CA PRO A 368 -3.70 12.31 -19.86
C PRO A 368 -3.86 12.41 -18.32
N TYR A 369 -3.43 11.43 -17.58
CA TYR A 369 -3.59 11.36 -16.14
C TYR A 369 -2.58 12.25 -15.40
N GLN A 370 -2.87 12.54 -14.13
CA GLN A 370 -1.87 13.10 -13.23
C GLN A 370 -0.78 12.06 -12.99
N ILE A 371 0.49 12.49 -13.08
CA ILE A 371 1.64 11.62 -12.93
C ILE A 371 2.44 12.06 -11.71
N TRP A 372 2.76 11.09 -10.86
CA TRP A 372 3.72 11.24 -9.80
C TRP A 372 5.02 10.52 -10.17
N GLU A 373 6.13 11.20 -9.98
CA GLU A 373 7.44 10.62 -10.23
C GLU A 373 7.69 9.43 -9.30
N ARG A 374 7.39 9.67 -8.01
CA ARG A 374 7.51 8.65 -6.95
C ARG A 374 6.63 9.02 -5.77
N ILE A 375 6.43 8.04 -4.89
CA ILE A 375 5.84 8.22 -3.57
C ILE A 375 6.98 8.20 -2.57
N GLU A 376 7.10 9.25 -1.77
CA GLU A 376 8.17 9.38 -0.77
C GLU A 376 7.90 8.58 0.51
N GLY A 377 6.70 8.00 0.63
CA GLY A 377 6.25 7.34 1.84
C GLY A 377 5.49 8.30 2.76
N ARG A 378 5.38 7.92 4.02
CA ARG A 378 4.68 8.74 5.02
C ARG A 378 5.60 9.77 5.63
N LEU A 379 5.03 10.87 6.12
CA LEU A 379 5.75 11.81 6.99
C LEU A 379 6.47 11.09 8.14
N GLN A 380 5.85 10.04 8.68
CA GLN A 380 6.41 9.18 9.72
C GLN A 380 7.52 8.22 9.22
N GLU A 381 7.82 8.22 7.93
CA GLU A 381 8.92 7.45 7.31
C GLU A 381 10.11 8.35 6.92
N LEU A 382 10.07 9.63 7.33
CA LEU A 382 11.19 10.56 7.17
C LEU A 382 12.10 10.55 8.41
N ILE A 383 13.39 10.63 8.17
CA ILE A 383 14.42 10.81 9.18
C ILE A 383 14.69 12.29 9.33
N LEU A 384 14.61 12.80 10.54
CA LEU A 384 14.92 14.17 10.88
C LEU A 384 16.38 14.30 11.31
N THR A 385 17.17 15.12 10.60
CA THR A 385 18.58 15.38 10.90
C THR A 385 18.75 16.42 12.01
N LYS A 386 20.00 16.65 12.46
CA LYS A 386 20.35 17.67 13.49
C LYS A 386 20.04 19.08 13.01
N SER A 387 20.29 19.37 11.73
CA SER A 387 20.00 20.70 11.14
C SER A 387 18.50 20.88 10.83
N GLY A 388 17.67 19.86 11.07
CA GLY A 388 16.25 19.91 10.80
C GLY A 388 15.86 19.50 9.39
N ARG A 389 16.78 18.98 8.58
CA ARG A 389 16.46 18.40 7.28
C ARG A 389 15.69 17.10 7.45
N CYS A 390 14.78 16.82 6.51
CA CYS A 390 14.08 15.55 6.44
C CYS A 390 14.65 14.71 5.29
N LEU A 391 15.12 13.52 5.63
CA LEU A 391 15.64 12.57 4.66
C LEU A 391 14.61 11.45 4.50
N SER A 392 14.21 11.18 3.27
CA SER A 392 13.44 9.97 2.95
C SER A 392 14.32 8.74 3.18
N THR A 393 13.73 7.66 3.68
CA THR A 393 14.43 6.37 3.79
C THR A 393 14.90 5.85 2.43
N SER A 394 14.28 6.30 1.33
CA SER A 394 14.76 6.01 -0.04
C SER A 394 16.13 6.65 -0.34
N MET A 395 16.46 7.80 0.26
CA MET A 395 17.77 8.44 0.11
C MET A 395 18.90 7.65 0.78
N LEU A 396 18.57 6.78 1.74
CA LEU A 396 19.53 5.89 2.41
C LEU A 396 19.82 4.62 1.63
N ASN A 397 19.33 4.56 0.40
CA ASN A 397 19.46 3.41 -0.47
C ASN A 397 20.92 3.22 -0.91
N MET A 398 21.42 2.00 -0.77
CA MET A 398 22.76 1.59 -1.22
C MET A 398 22.59 0.65 -2.42
N HIS A 399 23.24 1.00 -3.53
CA HIS A 399 23.09 0.31 -4.83
C HIS A 399 24.12 -0.80 -5.08
N ASP A 400 24.79 -1.30 -4.04
CA ASP A 400 25.86 -2.27 -4.16
C ASP A 400 25.72 -3.40 -3.13
N ASP A 401 26.84 -4.07 -2.84
CA ASP A 401 26.95 -5.18 -1.89
C ASP A 401 26.73 -4.80 -0.42
N PHE A 402 26.35 -3.55 -0.13
CA PHE A 402 26.17 -3.02 1.23
C PHE A 402 25.30 -3.94 2.10
N TYR A 403 24.19 -4.44 1.55
CA TYR A 403 23.27 -5.30 2.27
C TYR A 403 23.63 -6.79 2.24
N ASP A 404 24.70 -7.17 1.55
CA ASP A 404 25.08 -8.57 1.36
C ASP A 404 25.56 -9.26 2.64
N ARG A 405 25.98 -8.49 3.63
CA ARG A 405 26.49 -8.97 4.92
C ARG A 405 25.45 -8.99 6.05
N ILE A 406 24.23 -8.55 5.79
CA ILE A 406 23.15 -8.52 6.74
C ILE A 406 21.90 -9.23 6.20
N LYS A 407 21.08 -9.78 7.10
CA LYS A 407 19.82 -10.47 6.76
C LYS A 407 18.65 -9.50 6.69
N GLN A 408 18.58 -8.61 7.66
CA GLN A 408 17.52 -7.62 7.86
C GLN A 408 18.10 -6.37 8.46
N PHE A 409 17.43 -5.24 8.28
CA PHE A 409 17.78 -3.99 8.95
C PHE A 409 16.56 -3.12 9.19
N GLN A 410 16.70 -2.16 10.13
CA GLN A 410 15.68 -1.20 10.49
C GLN A 410 16.35 0.06 11.03
N PHE A 411 15.85 1.22 10.65
CA PHE A 411 16.18 2.48 11.30
C PHE A 411 15.22 2.76 12.45
N VAL A 412 15.71 3.32 13.54
CA VAL A 412 14.89 3.78 14.68
C VAL A 412 15.29 5.20 15.01
N GLN A 413 14.33 6.11 15.04
CA GLN A 413 14.55 7.50 15.45
C GLN A 413 13.60 7.88 16.59
N ARG A 414 14.18 8.29 17.74
CA ARG A 414 13.48 8.75 18.94
C ARG A 414 13.68 10.24 19.21
N GLU A 415 14.79 10.78 18.74
CA GLU A 415 15.17 12.18 18.91
C GLU A 415 15.64 12.74 17.56
N PRO A 416 15.44 14.05 17.31
CA PRO A 416 15.98 14.69 16.12
C PRO A 416 17.49 14.48 16.01
N GLY A 417 17.97 14.13 14.83
CA GLY A 417 19.38 13.94 14.55
C GLY A 417 20.02 12.68 15.16
N LYS A 418 19.27 11.84 15.91
CA LYS A 418 19.81 10.60 16.48
C LYS A 418 19.12 9.40 15.85
N ILE A 419 19.89 8.50 15.27
CA ILE A 419 19.40 7.31 14.57
C ILE A 419 20.09 6.07 15.13
N VAL A 420 19.29 5.02 15.35
CA VAL A 420 19.82 3.68 15.58
C VAL A 420 19.58 2.86 14.32
N PHE A 421 20.64 2.32 13.75
CA PHE A 421 20.58 1.35 12.67
C PHE A 421 20.67 -0.05 13.28
N ARG A 422 19.54 -0.73 13.36
CA ARG A 422 19.42 -2.12 13.80
C ARG A 422 19.61 -3.05 12.61
N PHE A 423 20.38 -4.11 12.80
CA PHE A 423 20.59 -5.07 11.74
C PHE A 423 20.81 -6.49 12.28
N VAL A 424 20.39 -7.47 11.51
CA VAL A 424 20.67 -8.89 11.77
C VAL A 424 21.85 -9.30 10.93
N PRO A 425 23.03 -9.57 11.53
CA PRO A 425 24.23 -9.94 10.77
C PRO A 425 24.11 -11.33 10.13
N LYS A 426 24.78 -11.54 9.00
CA LYS A 426 25.08 -12.87 8.46
C LYS A 426 26.38 -13.41 9.07
N ASN A 427 26.64 -14.72 8.86
CA ASN A 427 27.82 -15.39 9.42
C ASN A 427 29.17 -14.78 8.96
N ASN A 428 29.17 -14.09 7.83
CA ASN A 428 30.33 -13.42 7.25
C ASN A 428 30.42 -11.92 7.59
N PHE A 429 29.67 -11.45 8.58
CA PHE A 429 29.75 -10.07 9.08
C PHE A 429 31.00 -9.90 9.94
N SER A 430 31.74 -8.83 9.69
CA SER A 430 32.93 -8.47 10.48
C SER A 430 32.79 -7.05 11.06
N GLU A 431 33.62 -6.73 12.02
CA GLU A 431 33.70 -5.38 12.60
C GLU A 431 34.06 -4.33 11.53
N GLU A 432 34.95 -4.67 10.62
CA GLU A 432 35.33 -3.86 9.46
C GLU A 432 34.14 -3.55 8.56
N THR A 433 33.28 -4.56 8.34
CA THR A 433 32.00 -4.41 7.63
C THR A 433 31.10 -3.40 8.37
N GLY A 434 30.97 -3.52 9.68
CA GLY A 434 30.16 -2.60 10.50
C GLY A 434 30.66 -1.15 10.40
N GLN A 435 31.97 -0.93 10.48
CA GLN A 435 32.57 0.40 10.34
C GLN A 435 32.37 0.99 8.93
N MET A 436 32.53 0.18 7.89
CA MET A 436 32.26 0.58 6.52
C MET A 436 30.79 0.97 6.35
N MET A 437 29.86 0.17 6.86
CA MET A 437 28.43 0.44 6.80
C MET A 437 28.07 1.74 7.52
N GLN A 438 28.61 1.94 8.72
CA GLN A 438 28.39 3.17 9.50
C GLN A 438 28.85 4.42 8.75
N ARG A 439 30.05 4.38 8.18
CA ARG A 439 30.59 5.51 7.41
C ARG A 439 29.68 5.86 6.23
N ARG A 440 29.31 4.86 5.44
CA ARG A 440 28.46 5.07 4.26
C ARG A 440 27.07 5.57 4.60
N LEU A 441 26.46 5.07 5.69
CA LEU A 441 25.18 5.59 6.17
C LEU A 441 25.29 7.04 6.65
N LEU A 442 26.37 7.40 7.35
CA LEU A 442 26.61 8.79 7.74
C LEU A 442 26.76 9.71 6.52
N GLU A 443 27.49 9.31 5.49
CA GLU A 443 27.62 10.04 4.23
C GLU A 443 26.25 10.27 3.57
N ARG A 444 25.39 9.24 3.52
CA ARG A 444 24.03 9.34 3.00
C ARG A 444 23.13 10.23 3.84
N CYS A 445 23.36 10.27 5.15
CA CYS A 445 22.73 11.22 6.06
C CYS A 445 23.39 12.61 6.04
N LEU A 446 24.23 12.92 5.04
CA LEU A 446 24.96 14.19 4.91
C LEU A 446 25.85 14.49 6.12
N ASN A 447 26.27 13.48 6.90
CA ASN A 447 26.97 13.58 8.18
C ASN A 447 26.22 14.44 9.24
N ASP A 448 24.91 14.57 9.10
CA ASP A 448 24.06 15.44 9.92
C ASP A 448 23.21 14.65 10.94
N VAL A 449 23.69 13.47 11.34
CA VAL A 449 23.05 12.62 12.35
C VAL A 449 24.09 11.98 13.27
N ASP A 450 23.68 11.62 14.49
CA ASP A 450 24.41 10.67 15.35
C ASP A 450 23.86 9.27 15.05
N LEU A 451 24.70 8.41 14.48
CA LEU A 451 24.32 7.06 14.07
C LEU A 451 24.91 6.01 15.01
N THR A 452 24.05 5.26 15.65
CA THR A 452 24.41 4.09 16.46
C THR A 452 24.12 2.80 15.66
N MET A 453 25.10 1.90 15.62
CA MET A 453 24.97 0.58 15.01
C MET A 453 24.57 -0.44 16.08
N GLU A 454 23.47 -1.16 15.90
CA GLU A 454 22.95 -2.15 16.86
C GLU A 454 22.73 -3.50 16.15
N ALA A 455 23.59 -4.48 16.44
CA ALA A 455 23.40 -5.85 15.99
C ALA A 455 22.35 -6.55 16.86
N VAL A 456 21.32 -7.13 16.23
CA VAL A 456 20.23 -7.84 16.90
C VAL A 456 20.05 -9.24 16.32
N SER A 457 19.44 -10.15 17.09
CA SER A 457 19.15 -11.50 16.62
C SER A 457 18.00 -11.56 15.60
N GLU A 458 17.02 -10.67 15.76
CA GLU A 458 15.86 -10.58 14.88
C GLU A 458 15.28 -9.16 14.85
N ILE A 459 14.53 -8.84 13.80
CA ILE A 459 13.73 -7.61 13.68
C ILE A 459 12.26 -8.04 13.50
N PRO A 460 11.39 -7.71 14.48
CA PRO A 460 10.01 -8.16 14.46
C PRO A 460 9.22 -7.52 13.32
N LEU A 461 8.33 -8.30 12.73
CA LEU A 461 7.34 -7.82 11.79
C LEU A 461 6.20 -7.10 12.53
N THR A 462 5.47 -6.25 11.82
CA THR A 462 4.21 -5.68 12.33
C THR A 462 3.17 -6.78 12.53
N GLN A 463 2.09 -6.51 13.28
CA GLN A 463 0.96 -7.44 13.46
C GLN A 463 0.33 -7.93 12.13
N ARG A 464 0.59 -7.25 11.03
CA ARG A 464 0.15 -7.63 9.67
C ARG A 464 1.26 -8.25 8.82
N GLY A 465 2.34 -8.73 9.43
CA GLY A 465 3.45 -9.41 8.75
C GLY A 465 4.27 -8.50 7.83
N LYS A 466 4.26 -7.17 8.05
CA LYS A 466 5.04 -6.21 7.27
C LYS A 466 6.34 -5.87 7.96
N HIS A 467 7.41 -5.72 7.18
CA HIS A 467 8.67 -5.19 7.64
C HIS A 467 8.59 -3.65 7.73
N ARG A 468 8.97 -3.08 8.86
CA ARG A 468 9.15 -1.63 9.04
C ARG A 468 10.60 -1.26 8.82
N LEU A 469 10.88 -0.51 7.77
CA LEU A 469 12.23 -0.04 7.51
C LEU A 469 12.64 1.09 8.47
N LEU A 470 11.69 1.95 8.85
CA LEU A 470 11.87 3.00 9.85
C LEU A 470 10.81 2.90 10.96
N VAL A 471 11.26 2.91 12.19
CA VAL A 471 10.45 3.17 13.38
C VAL A 471 10.69 4.62 13.78
N GLN A 472 9.76 5.50 13.39
CA GLN A 472 9.77 6.90 13.73
C GLN A 472 8.88 7.13 14.96
N GLU A 473 9.48 7.52 16.09
CA GLU A 473 8.76 7.83 17.32
C GLU A 473 8.51 9.34 17.49
N LEU A 474 9.10 10.18 16.64
CA LEU A 474 8.78 11.61 16.57
C LEU A 474 7.43 11.82 15.90
N LYS A 475 6.59 12.70 16.46
CA LYS A 475 5.37 13.13 15.80
C LYS A 475 5.69 14.18 14.73
N LEU A 476 5.95 13.75 13.52
CA LEU A 476 6.19 14.63 12.40
C LEU A 476 4.86 15.08 11.80
N THR A 477 4.65 16.39 11.74
CA THR A 477 3.52 17.01 11.01
C THR A 477 4.08 17.91 9.92
N PHE A 478 3.30 18.23 8.89
CA PHE A 478 3.71 19.14 7.82
C PHE A 478 4.13 20.53 8.34
N ASP A 479 3.56 20.94 9.47
CA ASP A 479 3.87 22.19 10.14
C ASP A 479 5.08 22.09 11.10
N HIS A 480 5.67 20.90 11.21
CA HIS A 480 6.83 20.72 12.10
C HIS A 480 7.96 21.68 11.68
N PRO A 481 8.54 22.48 12.61
CA PRO A 481 9.53 23.52 12.29
C PRO A 481 10.71 22.98 11.46
N ALA A 482 11.12 21.75 11.71
CA ALA A 482 12.22 21.11 11.00
C ALA A 482 11.84 20.67 9.56
N LEU A 483 10.61 20.27 9.32
CA LEU A 483 10.08 20.08 7.97
C LEU A 483 10.00 21.42 7.24
N ARG A 484 9.81 22.49 7.99
CA ARG A 484 9.80 23.84 7.45
C ARG A 484 11.12 24.25 6.77
N GLN A 485 12.22 23.83 7.25
CA GLN A 485 13.54 24.19 6.74
C GLN A 485 14.01 23.28 5.59
N ALA A 486 13.74 21.99 5.68
CA ALA A 486 14.23 20.96 4.76
C ALA A 486 13.59 21.00 3.36
N LEU A 487 12.41 21.58 3.24
CA LEU A 487 11.73 21.72 1.96
C LEU A 487 11.93 23.13 1.35
N GLN A 488 12.80 24.00 1.91
CA GLN A 488 13.15 25.32 1.40
C GLN A 488 14.47 25.32 0.59
N GLU A 489 15.26 24.28 0.71
CA GLU A 489 16.49 24.01 -0.06
C GLU A 489 16.22 22.99 -1.17
#